data_395654220f74377fb1f5dae1078c3cfc
#
_entry.id   395654220f74377fb1f5dae1078c3cfc
#
_cell.length_a   1.000
_cell.length_b   1.000
_cell.length_c   1.000
_cell.angle_alpha   90.00
_cell.angle_beta   90.00
_cell.angle_gamma   90.00
#
_symmetry.space_group_name_H-M   'P 1'
#
loop_
_entity.id
_entity.type
_entity.pdbx_description
1 polymer ?
#
loop_
_entity_poly.entity_id
_entity_poly.type
_entity_poly.pdbx_seq_one_letter_code
_entity_poly.pdbx_strand_id
1 'polypeptide(L)'
;ESQQWVREAGAHHVIDHSKPLADELARIGITSVTHVASLTNTEQHFNALIDALAPQGKLALIDDPETLDVVPLKAKSLSLHWEFMFTRSMFETDDMIAQHQLLTRVAALIDNHTIKTTLGEHYGAITAANLQKAHRQLETGRAVGKIVLEGF
;
A
#
# COMPACT_ATOMS: atom_id res chain seq x y z
N GLU A 1 2.80 17.60 4.65
CA GLU A 1 2.50 16.76 5.84
C GLU A 1 2.66 15.28 5.50
N SER A 2 1.95 14.72 4.52
CA SER A 2 2.06 13.31 4.13
C SER A 2 3.47 12.91 3.66
N GLN A 3 4.17 13.76 2.91
CA GLN A 3 5.53 13.47 2.45
C GLN A 3 6.53 13.32 3.59
N GLN A 4 6.42 14.16 4.62
CA GLN A 4 7.28 14.06 5.80
C GLN A 4 7.02 12.75 6.53
N TRP A 5 5.74 12.42 6.75
CA TRP A 5 5.34 11.19 7.40
C TRP A 5 5.86 9.93 6.69
N VAL A 6 5.77 9.89 5.35
CA VAL A 6 6.29 8.78 4.54
C VAL A 6 7.82 8.64 4.67
N ARG A 7 8.56 9.76 4.71
CA ARG A 7 10.01 9.73 4.96
C ARG A 7 10.34 9.22 6.37
N GLU A 8 9.60 9.67 7.36
CA GLU A 8 9.75 9.22 8.76
C GLU A 8 9.41 7.74 8.94
N ALA A 9 8.52 7.20 8.10
CA ALA A 9 8.21 5.78 8.02
C ALA A 9 9.30 4.94 7.31
N GLY A 10 10.33 5.57 6.72
CA GLY A 10 11.51 4.90 6.18
C GLY A 10 11.68 4.98 4.65
N ALA A 11 10.84 5.73 3.94
CA ALA A 11 11.00 5.89 2.50
C ALA A 11 12.25 6.73 2.17
N HIS A 12 13.11 6.25 1.26
CA HIS A 12 14.28 6.97 0.79
C HIS A 12 13.89 8.18 -0.07
N HIS A 13 12.88 8.03 -0.91
CA HIS A 13 12.37 9.07 -1.80
C HIS A 13 10.85 9.15 -1.71
N VAL A 14 10.32 10.34 -1.96
CA VAL A 14 8.89 10.59 -2.09
C VAL A 14 8.65 11.38 -3.36
N ILE A 15 7.70 10.93 -4.15
CA ILE A 15 7.28 11.57 -5.40
C ILE A 15 5.82 12.05 -5.26
N ASP A 16 5.42 12.97 -6.12
CA ASP A 16 4.06 13.48 -6.19
C ASP A 16 3.28 12.71 -7.25
N HIS A 17 2.44 11.78 -6.82
CA HIS A 17 1.65 10.94 -7.73
C HIS A 17 0.55 11.70 -8.50
N SER A 18 0.30 12.96 -8.20
CA SER A 18 -0.60 13.81 -9.01
C SER A 18 0.05 14.29 -10.30
N LYS A 19 1.38 14.10 -10.44
CA LYS A 19 2.18 14.41 -11.61
C LYS A 19 2.54 13.16 -12.40
N PRO A 20 2.98 13.27 -13.65
CA PRO A 20 3.47 12.13 -14.41
C PRO A 20 4.58 11.39 -13.64
N LEU A 21 4.39 10.09 -13.39
CA LEU A 21 5.33 9.30 -12.60
C LEU A 21 6.74 9.28 -13.19
N ALA A 22 6.86 9.25 -14.53
CA ALA A 22 8.14 9.27 -15.22
C ALA A 22 8.95 10.54 -14.91
N ASP A 23 8.29 11.72 -14.92
CA ASP A 23 8.94 12.99 -14.63
C ASP A 23 9.39 13.08 -13.17
N GLU A 24 8.54 12.60 -12.26
CA GLU A 24 8.85 12.58 -10.83
C GLU A 24 9.98 11.59 -10.49
N LEU A 25 10.03 10.43 -11.14
CA LEU A 25 11.16 9.50 -11.00
C LEU A 25 12.45 10.10 -11.56
N ALA A 26 12.40 10.73 -12.74
CA ALA A 26 13.55 11.41 -13.33
C ALA A 26 14.08 12.53 -12.42
N ARG A 27 13.18 13.30 -11.78
CA ARG A 27 13.54 14.37 -10.83
C ARG A 27 14.39 13.86 -9.65
N ILE A 28 14.20 12.61 -9.23
CA ILE A 28 14.98 11.98 -8.16
C ILE A 28 16.11 11.07 -8.68
N GLY A 29 16.40 11.14 -9.99
CA GLY A 29 17.51 10.40 -10.61
C GLY A 29 17.23 8.90 -10.85
N ILE A 30 15.96 8.48 -10.80
CA ILE A 30 15.53 7.10 -11.05
C ILE A 30 14.92 7.01 -12.44
N THR A 31 15.49 6.16 -13.30
CA THR A 31 15.00 5.93 -14.66
C THR A 31 13.96 4.82 -14.76
N SER A 32 14.03 3.85 -13.86
CA SER A 32 13.07 2.74 -13.78
C SER A 32 13.15 2.06 -12.42
N VAL A 33 12.12 1.30 -12.07
CA VAL A 33 12.04 0.52 -10.83
C VAL A 33 11.87 -0.97 -11.16
N THR A 34 12.38 -1.85 -10.33
CA THR A 34 12.29 -3.30 -10.53
C THR A 34 11.00 -3.90 -9.96
N HIS A 35 10.42 -3.26 -8.95
CA HIS A 35 9.22 -3.73 -8.26
C HIS A 35 8.29 -2.56 -8.00
N VAL A 36 7.00 -2.80 -8.16
CA VAL A 36 5.93 -1.88 -7.78
C VAL A 36 4.94 -2.63 -6.90
N ALA A 37 4.56 -2.01 -5.78
CA ALA A 37 3.39 -2.40 -5.00
C ALA A 37 2.32 -1.34 -5.19
N SER A 38 1.26 -1.65 -5.93
CA SER A 38 0.11 -0.78 -6.15
C SER A 38 -0.94 -1.10 -5.09
N LEU A 39 -1.20 -0.13 -4.20
CA LEU A 39 -2.03 -0.34 -3.02
C LEU A 39 -3.40 0.33 -3.12
N THR A 40 -3.61 1.16 -4.15
CA THR A 40 -4.87 1.86 -4.40
C THR A 40 -4.85 2.54 -5.78
N ASN A 41 -6.03 2.72 -6.38
CA ASN A 41 -6.22 3.38 -7.68
C ASN A 41 -5.36 2.79 -8.81
N THR A 42 -5.14 1.48 -8.79
CA THR A 42 -4.29 0.78 -9.77
C THR A 42 -4.76 1.04 -11.20
N GLU A 43 -6.06 0.97 -11.47
CA GLU A 43 -6.62 1.18 -12.81
C GLU A 43 -6.20 2.53 -13.40
N GLN A 44 -6.28 3.60 -12.60
CA GLN A 44 -5.92 4.95 -13.02
C GLN A 44 -4.44 5.08 -13.36
N HIS A 45 -3.56 4.38 -12.64
CA HIS A 45 -2.12 4.51 -12.76
C HIS A 45 -1.47 3.40 -13.59
N PHE A 46 -2.21 2.39 -14.02
CA PHE A 46 -1.67 1.14 -14.55
C PHE A 46 -0.65 1.32 -15.68
N ASN A 47 -0.96 2.12 -16.68
CA ASN A 47 -0.04 2.37 -17.78
C ASN A 47 1.24 3.08 -17.32
N ALA A 48 1.12 4.08 -16.44
CA ALA A 48 2.28 4.77 -15.89
C ALA A 48 3.16 3.86 -15.03
N LEU A 49 2.57 2.88 -14.32
CA LEU A 49 3.31 1.86 -13.56
C LEU A 49 4.06 0.91 -14.49
N ILE A 50 3.45 0.50 -15.62
CA ILE A 50 4.11 -0.31 -16.65
C ILE A 50 5.31 0.45 -17.24
N ASP A 51 5.14 1.74 -17.54
CA ASP A 51 6.21 2.57 -18.08
C ASP A 51 7.37 2.74 -17.11
N ALA A 52 7.08 2.90 -15.82
CA ALA A 52 8.07 3.04 -14.75
C ALA A 52 8.87 1.75 -14.48
N LEU A 53 8.29 0.57 -14.76
CA LEU A 53 8.93 -0.71 -14.51
C LEU A 53 10.07 -0.99 -15.51
N ALA A 54 11.18 -1.46 -15.00
CA ALA A 54 12.26 -2.03 -15.81
C ALA A 54 11.81 -3.34 -16.49
N PRO A 55 12.44 -3.74 -17.61
CA PRO A 55 12.20 -5.06 -18.17
C PRO A 55 12.34 -6.17 -17.12
N GLN A 56 11.44 -7.18 -17.17
CA GLN A 56 11.33 -8.28 -16.21
C GLN A 56 10.94 -7.83 -14.78
N GLY A 57 10.47 -6.60 -14.62
CA GLY A 57 9.98 -6.07 -13.36
C GLY A 57 8.71 -6.77 -12.87
N LYS A 58 8.37 -6.54 -11.60
CA LYS A 58 7.23 -7.16 -10.93
C LYS A 58 6.25 -6.10 -10.44
N LEU A 59 4.98 -6.31 -10.73
CA LEU A 59 3.88 -5.49 -10.26
C LEU A 59 3.01 -6.33 -9.32
N ALA A 60 2.93 -5.94 -8.06
CA ALA A 60 1.98 -6.50 -7.11
C ALA A 60 0.85 -5.51 -6.85
N LEU A 61 -0.39 -5.98 -6.74
CA LEU A 61 -1.54 -5.15 -6.45
C LEU A 61 -2.51 -5.84 -5.48
N ILE A 62 -3.22 -5.02 -4.71
CA ILE A 62 -4.14 -5.46 -3.66
C ILE A 62 -5.55 -4.87 -3.79
N ASP A 63 -5.72 -3.83 -4.61
CA ASP A 63 -7.02 -3.23 -4.89
C ASP A 63 -7.77 -3.99 -5.99
N ASP A 64 -9.03 -3.68 -6.16
CA ASP A 64 -9.98 -4.39 -7.02
C ASP A 64 -10.34 -3.53 -8.25
N PRO A 65 -9.44 -3.38 -9.25
CA PRO A 65 -9.78 -2.73 -10.51
C PRO A 65 -10.86 -3.52 -11.23
N GLU A 66 -11.78 -2.83 -11.90
CA GLU A 66 -12.86 -3.46 -12.63
C GLU A 66 -12.33 -4.27 -13.83
N THR A 67 -11.36 -3.70 -14.53
CA THR A 67 -10.65 -4.36 -15.63
C THR A 67 -9.21 -3.87 -15.73
N LEU A 68 -8.28 -4.75 -16.16
CA LEU A 68 -6.90 -4.38 -16.50
C LEU A 68 -6.53 -4.97 -17.86
N ASP A 69 -6.09 -4.13 -18.79
CA ASP A 69 -5.44 -4.61 -20.01
C ASP A 69 -4.00 -5.04 -19.71
N VAL A 70 -3.78 -6.34 -19.60
CA VAL A 70 -2.47 -6.92 -19.28
C VAL A 70 -1.55 -7.09 -20.49
N VAL A 71 -2.04 -6.88 -21.70
CA VAL A 71 -1.27 -7.08 -22.95
C VAL A 71 0.00 -6.21 -22.98
N PRO A 72 0.00 -4.93 -22.53
CA PRO A 72 1.21 -4.11 -22.51
C PRO A 72 2.36 -4.65 -21.64
N LEU A 73 2.07 -5.49 -20.64
CA LEU A 73 3.09 -6.13 -19.80
C LEU A 73 4.05 -6.99 -20.61
N LYS A 74 3.56 -7.56 -21.74
CA LYS A 74 4.33 -8.47 -22.61
C LYS A 74 5.60 -7.84 -23.15
N ALA A 75 5.56 -6.57 -23.55
CA ALA A 75 6.69 -5.90 -24.18
C ALA A 75 7.95 -5.88 -23.32
N LYS A 76 7.78 -5.80 -21.99
CA LYS A 76 8.87 -5.81 -21.01
C LYS A 76 8.99 -7.12 -20.23
N SER A 77 8.23 -8.17 -20.60
CA SER A 77 8.15 -9.45 -19.85
C SER A 77 7.86 -9.24 -18.36
N LEU A 78 6.93 -8.34 -18.03
CA LEU A 78 6.58 -8.04 -16.65
C LEU A 78 5.76 -9.17 -16.03
N SER A 79 5.88 -9.32 -14.71
CA SER A 79 5.06 -10.24 -13.92
C SER A 79 4.02 -9.45 -13.13
N LEU A 80 2.76 -9.94 -13.16
CA LEU A 80 1.66 -9.42 -12.35
C LEU A 80 1.40 -10.40 -11.20
N HIS A 81 1.28 -9.87 -9.98
CA HIS A 81 1.02 -10.63 -8.77
C HIS A 81 -0.17 -10.02 -8.04
N TRP A 82 -1.20 -10.83 -7.83
CA TRP A 82 -2.30 -10.49 -6.95
C TRP A 82 -1.95 -10.81 -5.51
N GLU A 83 -2.28 -9.91 -4.59
CA GLU A 83 -2.26 -10.18 -3.16
C GLU A 83 -3.66 -10.01 -2.61
N PHE A 84 -4.22 -11.08 -2.09
CA PHE A 84 -5.53 -11.09 -1.44
C PHE A 84 -5.41 -11.76 -0.07
N MET A 85 -5.55 -10.96 0.98
CA MET A 85 -5.31 -11.40 2.36
C MET A 85 -6.15 -12.61 2.79
N PHE A 86 -7.30 -12.82 2.17
CA PHE A 86 -8.21 -13.91 2.53
C PHE A 86 -8.00 -15.21 1.75
N THR A 87 -7.10 -15.25 0.77
CA THR A 87 -6.89 -16.45 -0.07
C THR A 87 -6.63 -17.68 0.80
N ARG A 88 -5.72 -17.58 1.77
CA ARG A 88 -5.35 -18.71 2.63
C ARG A 88 -6.52 -19.23 3.46
N SER A 89 -7.27 -18.36 4.10
CA SER A 89 -8.42 -18.74 4.91
C SER A 89 -9.64 -19.15 4.07
N MET A 90 -9.86 -18.51 2.94
CA MET A 90 -11.00 -18.78 2.05
C MET A 90 -10.87 -20.15 1.37
N PHE A 91 -9.67 -20.54 0.99
CA PHE A 91 -9.40 -21.79 0.29
C PHE A 91 -8.78 -22.86 1.20
N GLU A 92 -8.65 -22.60 2.50
CA GLU A 92 -8.09 -23.52 3.50
C GLU A 92 -6.76 -24.14 3.03
N THR A 93 -5.84 -23.27 2.57
CA THR A 93 -4.56 -23.72 2.01
C THR A 93 -3.66 -24.34 3.07
N ASP A 94 -2.75 -25.23 2.69
CA ASP A 94 -1.82 -25.92 3.59
C ASP A 94 -0.95 -24.94 4.40
N ASP A 95 -0.71 -23.74 3.87
CA ASP A 95 0.08 -22.68 4.51
C ASP A 95 -0.78 -21.62 5.24
N MET A 96 -2.01 -21.92 5.62
CA MET A 96 -2.94 -20.98 6.26
C MET A 96 -2.33 -20.30 7.50
N ILE A 97 -1.47 -20.99 8.22
CA ILE A 97 -0.74 -20.46 9.39
C ILE A 97 0.21 -19.30 9.05
N ALA A 98 0.60 -19.13 7.78
CA ALA A 98 1.58 -18.11 7.37
C ALA A 98 1.11 -16.67 7.66
N GLN A 99 -0.19 -16.41 7.61
CA GLN A 99 -0.74 -15.08 7.96
C GLN A 99 -0.53 -14.78 9.45
N HIS A 100 -0.80 -15.72 10.34
CA HIS A 100 -0.54 -15.58 11.78
C HIS A 100 0.95 -15.34 12.05
N GLN A 101 1.82 -16.13 11.41
CA GLN A 101 3.27 -15.97 11.57
C GLN A 101 3.75 -14.59 11.09
N LEU A 102 3.24 -14.10 9.96
CA LEU A 102 3.54 -12.77 9.45
C LEU A 102 3.12 -11.68 10.43
N LEU A 103 1.86 -11.70 10.90
CA LEU A 103 1.34 -10.70 11.83
C LEU A 103 2.08 -10.72 13.17
N THR A 104 2.41 -11.90 13.71
CA THR A 104 3.22 -12.04 14.91
C THR A 104 4.61 -11.43 14.73
N ARG A 105 5.24 -11.67 13.57
CA ARG A 105 6.54 -11.05 13.25
C ARG A 105 6.45 -9.54 13.15
N VAL A 106 5.41 -9.01 12.52
CA VAL A 106 5.19 -7.55 12.42
C VAL A 106 5.01 -6.94 13.81
N ALA A 107 4.20 -7.57 14.68
CA ALA A 107 4.03 -7.12 16.07
C ALA A 107 5.37 -7.05 16.81
N ALA A 108 6.18 -8.10 16.73
CA ALA A 108 7.52 -8.11 17.34
C ALA A 108 8.46 -7.03 16.78
N LEU A 109 8.37 -6.72 15.49
CA LEU A 109 9.17 -5.66 14.86
C LEU A 109 8.75 -4.25 15.33
N ILE A 110 7.47 -4.06 15.64
CA ILE A 110 6.95 -2.82 16.23
C ILE A 110 7.39 -2.72 17.70
N ASP A 111 7.22 -3.78 18.48
CA ASP A 111 7.55 -3.82 19.91
C ASP A 111 9.04 -3.54 20.17
N ASN A 112 9.92 -4.05 19.32
CA ASN A 112 11.37 -3.80 19.41
C ASN A 112 11.84 -2.54 18.66
N HIS A 113 10.90 -1.70 18.17
CA HIS A 113 11.16 -0.45 17.45
C HIS A 113 11.96 -0.57 16.14
N THR A 114 12.00 -1.75 15.52
CA THR A 114 12.63 -1.95 14.21
C THR A 114 11.80 -1.27 13.10
N ILE A 115 10.49 -1.34 13.20
CA ILE A 115 9.56 -0.58 12.36
C ILE A 115 8.66 0.30 13.21
N LYS A 116 8.24 1.44 12.67
CA LYS A 116 7.32 2.35 13.33
C LYS A 116 5.88 1.92 13.10
N THR A 117 5.05 2.09 14.13
CA THR A 117 3.60 1.94 13.97
C THR A 117 3.05 2.98 13.01
N THR A 118 2.00 2.63 12.29
CA THR A 118 1.24 3.56 11.44
C THR A 118 0.09 4.24 12.18
N LEU A 119 0.02 4.16 13.51
CA LEU A 119 -0.95 4.88 14.32
C LEU A 119 -0.80 6.38 14.10
N GLY A 120 -1.83 7.01 13.54
CA GLY A 120 -1.91 8.45 13.32
C GLY A 120 -2.70 9.14 14.42
N GLU A 121 -3.91 8.68 14.68
CA GLU A 121 -4.83 9.30 15.64
C GLU A 121 -5.53 8.25 16.52
N HIS A 122 -5.80 8.64 17.76
CA HIS A 122 -6.58 7.87 18.71
C HIS A 122 -7.85 8.65 19.08
N TYR A 123 -9.02 8.11 18.80
CA TYR A 123 -10.30 8.79 19.01
C TYR A 123 -11.02 8.39 20.31
N GLY A 124 -10.34 7.70 21.23
CA GLY A 124 -10.88 7.28 22.51
C GLY A 124 -11.83 6.08 22.39
N ALA A 125 -12.86 6.04 23.24
CA ALA A 125 -13.76 4.91 23.33
C ALA A 125 -14.55 4.66 22.05
N ILE A 126 -14.92 3.39 21.81
CA ILE A 126 -15.79 2.97 20.72
C ILE A 126 -17.23 3.40 21.07
N THR A 127 -17.60 4.58 20.60
CA THR A 127 -18.94 5.15 20.70
C THR A 127 -19.48 5.48 19.31
N ALA A 128 -20.80 5.57 19.16
CA ALA A 128 -21.40 5.98 17.89
C ALA A 128 -20.86 7.33 17.40
N ALA A 129 -20.67 8.29 18.29
CA ALA A 129 -20.14 9.62 17.95
C ALA A 129 -18.69 9.56 17.45
N ASN A 130 -17.81 8.80 18.12
CA ASN A 130 -16.42 8.64 17.73
C ASN A 130 -16.29 7.84 16.42
N LEU A 131 -17.12 6.82 16.22
CA LEU A 131 -17.17 6.08 14.94
C LEU A 131 -17.60 7.00 13.78
N GLN A 132 -18.65 7.79 13.97
CA GLN A 132 -19.06 8.76 12.95
C GLN A 132 -17.97 9.79 12.62
N LYS A 133 -17.21 10.23 13.65
CA LYS A 133 -16.09 11.14 13.46
C LYS A 133 -14.98 10.46 12.62
N ALA A 134 -14.64 9.21 12.94
CA ALA A 134 -13.64 8.44 12.21
C ALA A 134 -14.05 8.22 10.74
N HIS A 135 -15.31 7.83 10.49
CA HIS A 135 -15.83 7.67 9.13
C HIS A 135 -15.72 8.96 8.32
N ARG A 136 -16.19 10.08 8.87
CA ARG A 136 -16.09 11.39 8.19
C ARG A 136 -14.65 11.74 7.84
N GLN A 137 -13.68 11.47 8.74
CA GLN A 137 -12.27 11.74 8.47
C GLN A 137 -11.74 10.87 7.33
N LEU A 138 -12.07 9.57 7.33
CA LEU A 138 -11.65 8.64 6.27
C LEU A 138 -12.25 9.00 4.91
N GLU A 139 -13.51 9.40 4.88
CA GLU A 139 -14.21 9.84 3.65
C GLU A 139 -13.59 11.07 3.01
N THR A 140 -12.84 11.88 3.76
CA THR A 140 -12.10 13.02 3.18
C THR A 140 -10.95 12.59 2.27
N GLY A 141 -10.49 11.34 2.36
CA GLY A 141 -9.28 10.86 1.67
C GLY A 141 -7.97 11.50 2.17
N ARG A 142 -8.00 12.24 3.28
CA ARG A 142 -6.84 13.01 3.81
C ARG A 142 -6.29 12.46 5.12
N ALA A 143 -6.79 11.31 5.60
CA ALA A 143 -6.27 10.69 6.81
C ALA A 143 -4.81 10.25 6.59
N VAL A 144 -3.93 10.59 7.52
CA VAL A 144 -2.52 10.19 7.53
C VAL A 144 -2.34 9.17 8.66
N GLY A 145 -1.91 7.96 8.30
CA GLY A 145 -1.84 6.85 9.25
C GLY A 145 -3.21 6.24 9.56
N LYS A 146 -3.27 5.47 10.62
CA LYS A 146 -4.49 4.75 11.06
C LYS A 146 -5.17 5.49 12.20
N ILE A 147 -6.50 5.50 12.16
CA ILE A 147 -7.33 5.97 13.26
C ILE A 147 -7.71 4.78 14.12
N VAL A 148 -7.47 4.86 15.42
CA VAL A 148 -7.74 3.79 16.37
C VAL A 148 -8.75 4.26 17.42
N LEU A 149 -9.64 3.35 17.82
CA LEU A 149 -10.54 3.49 18.96
C LEU A 149 -10.38 2.25 19.86
N GLU A 150 -10.61 2.38 21.15
CA GLU A 150 -10.48 1.28 22.10
C GLU A 150 -11.54 1.32 23.22
N GLY A 151 -11.91 0.15 23.67
CA GLY A 151 -12.90 -0.01 24.74
C GLY A 151 -14.34 0.32 24.30
N PHE A 152 -15.29 -0.06 25.14
CA PHE A 152 -16.72 0.20 24.98
C PHE A 152 -17.23 1.00 26.17
#